data_37fa5b24fc4bd6048e8662427b59a1be
#
_entry.id   37fa5b24fc4bd6048e8662427b59a1be
#
_cell.length_a   1.000
_cell.length_b   1.000
_cell.length_c   1.000
_cell.angle_alpha   90.00
_cell.angle_beta   90.00
_cell.angle_gamma   90.00
#
_symmetry.space_group_name_H-M   'P 1'
#
loop_
_entity.id
_entity.type
_entity.pdbx_description
1 polymer ?
#
loop_
_entity_poly.entity_id
_entity_poly.type
_entity_poly.pdbx_seq_one_letter_code
_entity_poly.pdbx_strand_id
1 'polypeptide(L)'
;MKASGSAWFGYGIAVVVTFLVGMLAFTVFVLSKVFGASAPEEKPAPEPQAVSSPSTSAARRPVAVGVLEVQAVKGNPQQVVLIVATPTGCAQEPQVVTYAEGAGAIAVRVTQRVYRSGCHLKTDSVLATAKAPIAGRTLLLNGVPWTVGADGDYEQALRTATS
;
A
#
# COMPACT_ATOMS: atom_id res chain seq x y z
N MET A 1 43.39 -50.58 -8.83
CA MET A 1 42.45 -49.70 -8.10
C MET A 1 41.83 -48.73 -9.08
N LYS A 2 40.61 -48.97 -9.48
CA LYS A 2 39.90 -48.20 -10.53
C LYS A 2 38.48 -47.89 -10.06
N ALA A 3 38.03 -46.73 -10.46
CA ALA A 3 36.64 -46.27 -10.51
C ALA A 3 36.07 -45.64 -9.23
N SER A 4 36.07 -44.31 -9.20
CA SER A 4 35.07 -43.54 -8.46
C SER A 4 34.90 -42.14 -9.06
N GLY A 5 34.72 -42.03 -10.37
CA GLY A 5 34.52 -40.75 -11.07
C GLY A 5 33.13 -40.54 -11.71
N SER A 6 32.31 -41.61 -11.76
CA SER A 6 31.11 -41.60 -12.59
C SER A 6 29.84 -41.13 -11.86
N ALA A 7 29.76 -41.25 -10.54
CA ALA A 7 28.55 -40.94 -9.79
C ALA A 7 28.31 -39.40 -9.62
N TRP A 8 29.37 -38.61 -9.59
CA TRP A 8 29.27 -37.15 -9.42
C TRP A 8 28.75 -36.41 -10.67
N PHE A 9 29.09 -36.94 -11.86
CA PHE A 9 28.60 -36.37 -13.11
C PHE A 9 27.11 -36.57 -13.30
N GLY A 10 26.56 -37.71 -12.90
CA GLY A 10 25.11 -37.96 -12.98
C GLY A 10 24.27 -37.05 -12.09
N TYR A 11 24.77 -36.75 -10.88
CA TYR A 11 24.06 -35.88 -9.93
C TYR A 11 24.04 -34.41 -10.40
N GLY A 12 25.17 -33.93 -10.96
CA GLY A 12 25.25 -32.56 -11.50
C GLY A 12 24.27 -32.30 -12.65
N ILE A 13 24.14 -33.26 -13.57
CA ILE A 13 23.22 -33.16 -14.71
C ILE A 13 21.77 -33.18 -14.23
N ALA A 14 21.42 -34.06 -13.29
CA ALA A 14 20.06 -34.13 -12.75
C ALA A 14 19.64 -32.79 -12.09
N VAL A 15 20.50 -32.17 -11.29
CA VAL A 15 20.21 -30.87 -10.65
C VAL A 15 20.02 -29.77 -11.67
N VAL A 16 20.87 -29.70 -12.71
CA VAL A 16 20.77 -28.67 -13.77
C VAL A 16 19.47 -28.85 -14.55
N VAL A 17 19.08 -30.06 -14.92
CA VAL A 17 17.85 -30.34 -15.65
C VAL A 17 16.62 -29.96 -14.83
N THR A 18 16.63 -30.33 -13.54
CA THR A 18 15.49 -29.97 -12.64
C THR A 18 15.35 -28.45 -12.50
N PHE A 19 16.47 -27.73 -12.39
CA PHE A 19 16.46 -26.28 -12.29
C PHE A 19 15.95 -25.61 -13.58
N LEU A 20 16.37 -26.10 -14.76
CA LEU A 20 15.90 -25.59 -16.06
C LEU A 20 14.41 -25.83 -16.26
N VAL A 21 13.91 -27.02 -15.93
CA VAL A 21 12.48 -27.33 -16.01
C VAL A 21 11.65 -26.46 -15.06
N GLY A 22 12.13 -26.24 -13.83
CA GLY A 22 11.50 -25.36 -12.85
C GLY A 22 11.44 -23.90 -13.32
N MET A 23 12.51 -23.41 -13.92
CA MET A 23 12.58 -22.05 -14.45
C MET A 23 11.64 -21.84 -15.66
N LEU A 24 11.53 -22.86 -16.51
CA LEU A 24 10.62 -22.84 -17.66
C LEU A 24 9.15 -22.85 -17.23
N ALA A 25 8.80 -23.68 -16.26
CA ALA A 25 7.46 -23.71 -15.67
C ALA A 25 7.08 -22.39 -15.01
N PHE A 26 8.03 -21.77 -14.29
CA PHE A 26 7.83 -20.47 -13.65
C PHE A 26 7.62 -19.35 -14.67
N THR A 27 8.41 -19.33 -15.76
CA THR A 27 8.26 -18.33 -16.84
C THR A 27 6.90 -18.46 -17.53
N VAL A 28 6.43 -19.66 -17.81
CA VAL A 28 5.10 -19.88 -18.39
C VAL A 28 4.00 -19.42 -17.43
N PHE A 29 4.14 -19.70 -16.13
CA PHE A 29 3.18 -19.26 -15.12
C PHE A 29 3.10 -17.73 -15.01
N VAL A 30 4.25 -17.05 -15.01
CA VAL A 30 4.31 -15.58 -14.95
C VAL A 30 3.72 -14.96 -16.23
N LEU A 31 4.07 -15.48 -17.41
CA LEU A 31 3.52 -15.02 -18.68
C LEU A 31 2.01 -15.23 -18.78
N SER A 32 1.46 -16.34 -18.28
CA SER A 32 0.01 -16.56 -18.25
C SER A 32 -0.74 -15.59 -17.33
N LYS A 33 -0.08 -15.07 -16.28
CA LYS A 33 -0.64 -14.04 -15.39
C LYS A 33 -0.57 -12.62 -15.98
N VAL A 34 0.45 -12.34 -16.80
CA VAL A 34 0.67 -11.01 -17.39
C VAL A 34 -0.09 -10.86 -18.71
N PHE A 35 -0.17 -11.92 -19.48
CA PHE A 35 -0.82 -11.91 -20.81
C PHE A 35 -2.08 -12.77 -20.85
N GLY A 36 -2.86 -12.84 -19.77
CA GLY A 36 -4.09 -13.61 -19.67
C GLY A 36 -4.91 -13.51 -20.96
N ALA A 37 -4.77 -14.53 -21.80
CA ALA A 37 -5.46 -14.63 -23.08
C ALA A 37 -6.96 -14.73 -22.84
N SER A 38 -7.70 -13.71 -23.26
CA SER A 38 -9.13 -13.79 -23.47
C SER A 38 -9.38 -14.70 -24.67
N ALA A 39 -9.86 -15.90 -24.43
CA ALA A 39 -10.42 -16.73 -25.48
C ALA A 39 -11.75 -16.10 -25.96
N PRO A 40 -12.02 -16.04 -27.26
CA PRO A 40 -13.31 -15.58 -27.78
C PRO A 40 -14.34 -16.70 -27.62
N GLU A 41 -15.27 -16.54 -26.72
CA GLU A 41 -16.42 -17.41 -26.58
C GLU A 41 -17.57 -16.90 -27.44
N GLU A 42 -18.04 -17.80 -28.29
CA GLU A 42 -19.07 -17.69 -29.30
C GLU A 42 -20.44 -17.36 -28.69
N LYS A 43 -21.14 -16.41 -29.29
CA LYS A 43 -22.40 -15.81 -28.90
C LYS A 43 -23.61 -16.73 -29.23
N PRO A 44 -24.47 -17.07 -28.27
CA PRO A 44 -25.89 -17.37 -28.53
C PRO A 44 -26.75 -16.11 -28.34
N ALA A 45 -27.78 -16.01 -29.19
CA ALA A 45 -28.69 -14.87 -29.36
C ALA A 45 -29.55 -14.53 -28.10
N PRO A 46 -30.12 -13.31 -28.08
CA PRO A 46 -30.65 -12.72 -26.85
C PRO A 46 -32.08 -13.13 -26.56
N GLU A 47 -32.32 -13.60 -25.35
CA GLU A 47 -33.63 -13.68 -24.73
C GLU A 47 -33.86 -12.45 -23.86
N PRO A 48 -35.04 -11.79 -23.88
CA PRO A 48 -35.26 -10.55 -23.16
C PRO A 48 -35.42 -10.82 -21.67
N GLN A 49 -34.37 -10.67 -20.90
CA GLN A 49 -34.42 -10.72 -19.45
C GLN A 49 -34.62 -9.32 -18.87
N ALA A 50 -35.60 -9.27 -17.97
CA ALA A 50 -36.00 -8.13 -17.17
C ALA A 50 -34.80 -7.33 -16.63
N VAL A 51 -34.89 -6.02 -16.81
CA VAL A 51 -33.95 -5.03 -16.29
C VAL A 51 -33.95 -5.07 -14.77
N SER A 52 -33.16 -5.96 -14.21
CA SER A 52 -32.71 -5.79 -12.83
C SER A 52 -31.63 -4.71 -12.87
N SER A 53 -31.99 -3.51 -12.44
CA SER A 53 -31.02 -2.41 -12.24
C SER A 53 -29.87 -2.94 -11.41
N PRO A 54 -28.62 -2.94 -11.91
CA PRO A 54 -27.49 -3.20 -11.06
C PRO A 54 -27.42 -2.05 -10.08
N SER A 55 -27.71 -2.31 -8.81
CA SER A 55 -27.24 -1.48 -7.71
C SER A 55 -25.73 -1.47 -7.78
N THR A 56 -25.21 -0.63 -8.64
CA THR A 56 -23.78 -0.32 -8.70
C THR A 56 -23.48 0.46 -7.44
N SER A 57 -23.25 -0.28 -6.37
CA SER A 57 -22.49 0.21 -5.22
C SER A 57 -21.11 0.52 -5.79
N ALA A 58 -21.00 1.66 -6.45
CA ALA A 58 -19.75 2.17 -6.96
C ALA A 58 -18.81 2.21 -5.76
N ALA A 59 -17.87 1.27 -5.72
CA ALA A 59 -16.84 1.22 -4.71
C ALA A 59 -16.08 2.55 -4.81
N ARG A 60 -16.51 3.53 -4.03
CA ARG A 60 -15.97 4.88 -4.07
C ARG A 60 -14.49 4.78 -3.74
N ARG A 61 -13.68 5.36 -4.62
CA ARG A 61 -12.22 5.35 -4.48
C ARG A 61 -11.83 5.96 -3.14
N PRO A 62 -10.81 5.42 -2.46
CA PRO A 62 -10.29 6.05 -1.25
C PRO A 62 -9.82 7.47 -1.58
N VAL A 63 -10.16 8.42 -0.72
CA VAL A 63 -9.72 9.81 -0.81
C VAL A 63 -8.67 10.08 0.26
N ALA A 64 -7.76 11.00 -0.02
CA ALA A 64 -6.76 11.44 0.96
C ALA A 64 -7.46 12.16 2.12
N VAL A 65 -7.02 11.88 3.33
CA VAL A 65 -7.53 12.51 4.56
C VAL A 65 -6.60 13.65 4.95
N GLY A 66 -7.18 14.78 5.35
CA GLY A 66 -6.42 15.89 5.91
C GLY A 66 -5.84 15.53 7.28
N VAL A 67 -4.53 15.64 7.43
CA VAL A 67 -3.83 15.51 8.72
C VAL A 67 -3.79 16.89 9.35
N LEU A 68 -4.29 16.99 10.57
CA LEU A 68 -4.40 18.24 11.33
C LEU A 68 -3.18 18.43 12.24
N GLU A 69 -2.71 17.33 12.84
CA GLU A 69 -1.64 17.33 13.82
C GLU A 69 -0.89 16.00 13.78
N VAL A 70 0.38 16.01 14.17
CA VAL A 70 1.23 14.82 14.31
C VAL A 70 1.86 14.84 15.69
N GLN A 71 1.69 13.76 16.44
CA GLN A 71 2.19 13.62 17.80
C GLN A 71 3.17 12.46 17.91
N ALA A 72 4.31 12.66 18.54
CA ALA A 72 5.25 11.59 18.85
C ALA A 72 4.68 10.66 19.91
N VAL A 73 4.87 9.35 19.73
CA VAL A 73 4.50 8.35 20.76
C VAL A 73 5.62 8.22 21.77
N LYS A 74 5.33 8.56 23.04
CA LYS A 74 6.30 8.41 24.12
C LYS A 74 6.74 6.95 24.27
N GLY A 75 8.05 6.72 24.27
CA GLY A 75 8.62 5.38 24.42
C GLY A 75 8.63 4.52 23.15
N ASN A 76 8.08 4.99 22.04
CA ASN A 76 8.15 4.29 20.77
C ASN A 76 8.57 5.23 19.61
N PRO A 77 9.88 5.31 19.32
CA PRO A 77 10.39 6.23 18.30
C PRO A 77 10.01 5.85 16.86
N GLN A 78 9.42 4.67 16.65
CA GLN A 78 8.99 4.19 15.35
C GLN A 78 7.51 4.50 15.05
N GLN A 79 6.83 5.19 15.98
CA GLN A 79 5.40 5.45 15.85
C GLN A 79 5.08 6.92 16.06
N VAL A 80 4.09 7.39 15.32
CA VAL A 80 3.46 8.70 15.50
C VAL A 80 1.95 8.55 15.45
N VAL A 81 1.25 9.35 16.25
CA VAL A 81 -0.20 9.50 16.19
C VAL A 81 -0.51 10.63 15.23
N LEU A 82 -1.35 10.36 14.25
CA LEU A 82 -1.87 11.35 13.30
C LEU A 82 -3.30 11.72 13.71
N ILE A 83 -3.54 12.99 13.99
CA ILE A 83 -4.88 13.51 14.20
C ILE A 83 -5.44 13.93 12.84
N VAL A 84 -6.57 13.34 12.46
CA VAL A 84 -7.15 13.49 11.12
C VAL A 84 -8.60 13.95 11.18
N ALA A 85 -9.03 14.66 10.15
CA ALA A 85 -10.44 15.09 10.00
C ALA A 85 -11.23 13.99 9.28
N THR A 86 -12.25 13.43 9.93
CA THR A 86 -13.10 12.37 9.38
C THR A 86 -14.57 12.73 9.38
N PRO A 87 -15.35 12.44 8.30
CA PRO A 87 -16.78 12.67 8.27
C PRO A 87 -17.54 11.67 9.17
N THR A 88 -18.27 12.17 10.13
CA THR A 88 -19.02 11.34 11.09
C THR A 88 -20.15 10.56 10.41
N GLY A 89 -20.12 9.22 10.53
CA GLY A 89 -21.15 8.32 10.01
C GLY A 89 -21.24 8.25 8.48
N CYS A 90 -20.29 8.89 7.77
CA CYS A 90 -20.27 8.98 6.31
C CYS A 90 -19.04 8.41 5.64
N ALA A 91 -18.10 7.91 6.42
CA ALA A 91 -16.86 7.34 5.94
C ALA A 91 -16.48 6.09 6.75
N GLN A 92 -15.65 5.24 6.14
CA GLN A 92 -14.93 4.20 6.88
C GLN A 92 -13.86 4.83 7.78
N GLU A 93 -13.37 4.04 8.72
CA GLU A 93 -12.18 4.42 9.49
C GLU A 93 -11.00 4.75 8.57
N PRO A 94 -10.23 5.78 8.89
CA PRO A 94 -9.05 6.14 8.12
C PRO A 94 -8.03 4.99 8.12
N GLN A 95 -7.44 4.75 6.97
CA GLN A 95 -6.38 3.76 6.79
C GLN A 95 -5.05 4.45 6.57
N VAL A 96 -4.02 3.97 7.29
CA VAL A 96 -2.65 4.47 7.22
C VAL A 96 -1.76 3.43 6.58
N VAL A 97 -0.99 3.84 5.58
CA VAL A 97 -0.02 2.99 4.91
C VAL A 97 1.30 3.73 4.75
N THR A 98 2.36 3.22 5.38
CA THR A 98 3.73 3.66 5.10
C THR A 98 4.19 2.98 3.83
N TYR A 99 4.34 3.73 2.74
CA TYR A 99 4.63 3.17 1.42
C TYR A 99 6.08 3.36 0.96
N ALA A 100 6.82 4.26 1.61
CA ALA A 100 8.25 4.43 1.35
C ALA A 100 8.97 4.91 2.61
N GLU A 101 10.15 4.36 2.87
CA GLU A 101 11.03 4.75 3.95
C GLU A 101 12.46 4.90 3.42
N GLY A 102 13.05 6.06 3.68
CA GLY A 102 14.43 6.38 3.39
C GLY A 102 15.16 6.93 4.60
N ALA A 103 16.46 7.17 4.50
CA ALA A 103 17.28 7.70 5.57
C ALA A 103 16.82 9.10 6.04
N GLY A 104 16.35 9.96 5.11
CA GLY A 104 15.95 11.33 5.40
C GLY A 104 14.44 11.57 5.42
N ALA A 105 13.63 10.64 4.92
CA ALA A 105 12.18 10.83 4.82
C ALA A 105 11.39 9.53 4.90
N ILE A 106 10.14 9.66 5.36
CA ILE A 106 9.15 8.59 5.44
C ILE A 106 7.89 9.06 4.75
N ALA A 107 7.40 8.31 3.77
CA ALA A 107 6.18 8.65 3.06
C ALA A 107 5.02 7.78 3.55
N VAL A 108 3.99 8.44 4.06
CA VAL A 108 2.80 7.83 4.63
C VAL A 108 1.57 8.34 3.89
N ARG A 109 0.71 7.41 3.50
CA ARG A 109 -0.58 7.70 2.90
C ARG A 109 -1.68 7.47 3.92
N VAL A 110 -2.51 8.48 4.13
CA VAL A 110 -3.71 8.39 4.96
C VAL A 110 -4.91 8.56 4.06
N THR A 111 -5.75 7.54 3.98
CA THR A 111 -6.93 7.52 3.09
C THR A 111 -8.15 7.02 3.82
N GLN A 112 -9.33 7.41 3.35
CA GLN A 112 -10.61 6.87 3.81
C GLN A 112 -11.59 6.75 2.64
N ARG A 113 -12.58 5.86 2.77
CA ARG A 113 -13.69 5.77 1.82
C ARG A 113 -14.87 6.56 2.37
N VAL A 114 -15.28 7.60 1.64
CA VAL A 114 -16.43 8.44 1.98
C VAL A 114 -17.65 7.94 1.20
N TYR A 115 -18.75 7.65 1.88
CA TYR A 115 -19.99 7.13 1.28
C TYR A 115 -21.00 8.24 0.97
N ARG A 116 -20.98 9.32 1.75
CA ARG A 116 -21.88 10.47 1.62
C ARG A 116 -21.09 11.76 1.75
N SER A 117 -21.57 12.82 1.13
CA SER A 117 -21.07 14.20 1.27
C SER A 117 -21.91 14.99 2.29
N GLY A 118 -21.38 16.12 2.75
CA GLY A 118 -22.11 17.06 3.62
C GLY A 118 -22.22 16.63 5.09
N CYS A 119 -21.38 15.69 5.54
CA CYS A 119 -21.38 15.26 6.93
C CYS A 119 -20.47 16.14 7.78
N HIS A 120 -20.81 16.25 9.06
CA HIS A 120 -19.96 16.95 10.03
C HIS A 120 -18.62 16.24 10.17
N LEU A 121 -17.56 17.02 10.24
CA LEU A 121 -16.22 16.51 10.50
C LEU A 121 -16.03 16.31 12.01
N LYS A 122 -15.41 15.21 12.38
CA LYS A 122 -14.84 14.98 13.71
C LYS A 122 -13.34 14.77 13.57
N THR A 123 -12.62 14.96 14.65
CA THR A 123 -11.23 14.54 14.74
C THR A 123 -11.15 13.07 15.15
N ASP A 124 -10.25 12.33 14.52
CA ASP A 124 -9.94 10.94 14.83
C ASP A 124 -8.44 10.75 14.94
N SER A 125 -7.99 9.76 15.68
CA SER A 125 -6.56 9.47 15.85
C SER A 125 -6.22 8.16 15.17
N VAL A 126 -5.17 8.16 14.37
CA VAL A 126 -4.65 6.96 13.69
C VAL A 126 -3.16 6.82 13.92
N LEU A 127 -2.67 5.59 14.02
CA LEU A 127 -1.28 5.29 14.29
C LEU A 127 -0.54 5.03 12.97
N ALA A 128 0.55 5.76 12.73
CA ALA A 128 1.50 5.46 11.68
C ALA A 128 2.75 4.81 12.27
N THR A 129 3.21 3.70 11.64
CA THR A 129 4.36 2.94 12.10
C THR A 129 5.42 2.87 10.99
N ALA A 130 6.68 3.09 11.35
CA ALA A 130 7.84 2.95 10.50
C ALA A 130 8.72 1.77 10.95
N LYS A 131 9.59 1.29 10.07
CA LYS A 131 10.55 0.21 10.38
C LYS A 131 11.73 0.68 11.22
N ALA A 132 12.07 1.96 11.11
CA ALA A 132 13.16 2.60 11.84
C ALA A 132 12.67 3.88 12.54
N PRO A 133 13.42 4.42 13.51
CA PRO A 133 13.04 5.62 14.25
C PRO A 133 12.65 6.78 13.33
N ILE A 134 11.56 7.45 13.64
CA ILE A 134 11.01 8.56 12.84
C ILE A 134 11.74 9.87 13.14
N ALA A 135 12.24 10.03 14.36
CA ALA A 135 12.94 11.23 14.80
C ALA A 135 14.08 11.64 13.85
N GLY A 136 14.14 12.91 13.51
CA GLY A 136 15.14 13.47 12.60
C GLY A 136 14.87 13.24 11.10
N ARG A 137 13.76 12.59 10.75
CA ARG A 137 13.34 12.40 9.37
C ARG A 137 12.09 13.23 9.05
N THR A 138 11.97 13.65 7.80
CA THR A 138 10.78 14.34 7.29
C THR A 138 9.65 13.32 7.09
N LEU A 139 8.45 13.58 7.63
CA LEU A 139 7.25 12.83 7.33
C LEU A 139 6.52 13.46 6.14
N LEU A 140 6.34 12.69 5.07
CA LEU A 140 5.54 13.09 3.90
C LEU A 140 4.13 12.49 4.05
N LEU A 141 3.21 13.25 4.65
CA LEU A 141 1.83 12.82 4.88
C LEU A 141 0.95 13.25 3.70
N ASN A 142 0.50 12.29 2.90
CA ASN A 142 -0.19 12.56 1.63
C ASN A 142 0.55 13.54 0.72
N GLY A 143 1.89 13.51 0.74
CA GLY A 143 2.75 14.41 -0.04
C GLY A 143 3.05 15.75 0.64
N VAL A 144 2.46 16.04 1.79
CA VAL A 144 2.74 17.25 2.57
C VAL A 144 3.88 16.98 3.55
N PRO A 145 4.96 17.75 3.53
CA PRO A 145 6.10 17.56 4.42
C PRO A 145 5.81 18.09 5.83
N TRP A 146 6.18 17.27 6.82
CA TRP A 146 6.15 17.58 8.24
C TRP A 146 7.52 17.32 8.84
N THR A 147 8.02 18.28 9.62
CA THR A 147 9.32 18.21 10.29
C THR A 147 9.15 18.48 11.77
N VAL A 148 10.12 18.03 12.56
CA VAL A 148 10.15 18.35 13.99
C VAL A 148 10.62 19.79 14.16
N GLY A 149 9.81 20.62 14.80
CA GLY A 149 10.12 21.99 15.19
C GLY A 149 11.15 22.09 16.31
N ALA A 150 11.50 23.29 16.70
CA ALA A 150 12.48 23.56 17.76
C ALA A 150 11.98 23.13 19.14
N ASP A 151 10.69 23.07 19.36
CA ASP A 151 9.99 22.62 20.57
C ASP A 151 9.83 21.10 20.67
N GLY A 152 10.19 20.38 19.61
CA GLY A 152 10.08 18.93 19.50
C GLY A 152 8.75 18.43 18.94
N ASP A 153 7.81 19.31 18.64
CA ASP A 153 6.54 18.99 18.00
C ASP A 153 6.68 18.95 16.46
N TYR A 154 5.78 18.22 15.80
CA TYR A 154 5.78 18.15 14.34
C TYR A 154 5.02 19.34 13.74
N GLU A 155 5.70 20.05 12.84
CA GLU A 155 5.13 21.18 12.13
C GLU A 155 5.10 20.93 10.61
N GLN A 156 4.09 21.50 9.96
CA GLN A 156 3.98 21.46 8.52
C GLN A 156 4.98 22.42 7.88
N ALA A 157 5.96 21.90 7.13
CA ALA A 157 7.08 22.68 6.59
C ALA A 157 6.66 23.86 5.68
N LEU A 158 5.45 23.80 5.10
CA LEU A 158 4.92 24.90 4.26
C LEU A 158 4.39 26.09 5.08
N ARG A 159 4.15 25.95 6.37
CA ARG A 159 3.68 27.05 7.24
C ARG A 159 4.82 27.94 7.75
N THR A 160 6.04 27.43 7.78
CA THR A 160 7.21 28.16 8.28
C THR A 160 7.79 29.16 7.26
N ALA A 161 7.37 29.10 5.99
CA ALA A 161 7.86 30.01 4.94
C ALA A 161 7.14 31.37 4.88
N THR A 162 6.20 31.66 5.80
CA THR A 162 5.34 32.87 5.75
C THR A 162 5.41 33.75 7.02
N SER A 163 6.51 33.62 7.79
CA SER A 163 6.75 34.47 8.97
C SER A 163 7.83 35.50 8.71
#